data_7f91c7268d1fc332da93fd143607f0b9
#
_entry.id   7f91c7268d1fc332da93fd143607f0b9
#
_cell.length_a   1.000
_cell.length_b   1.000
_cell.length_c   1.000
_cell.angle_alpha   90.00
_cell.angle_beta   90.00
_cell.angle_gamma   90.00
#
_symmetry.space_group_name_H-M   'P 1'
#
loop_
_entity.id
_entity.type
_entity.pdbx_description
1 polymer ?
#
loop_
_entity_poly.entity_id
_entity_poly.type
_entity_poly.pdbx_seq_one_letter_code
_entity_poly.pdbx_strand_id
1 'polypeptide(L)'
;MVQEIAKKLIRMGKNEEAQDLYFIPRKEEYQVFMRVGDERRFVQSFPFEDMTAIISHFKFVAGMNVGEKRRSQLGSCDYPLENGVVSIRLSTVGDYRGYESLVIRLLHDEERELRFWFDQLPELKKKLAGRGLYLFAGPVGSGKTTLMHALAQERFADQQVMSIEDPVEIKQDNMLQLQLNDQIGMTYDNLIKLSLRHRPDLLIIGEIRDKETARAVVRASLTGVTVFSTIHAKSVRGVYERLLELGVSEEELKIVLQGICYQRLIAGGGVVDFATENYQEHSASRWNQQMDLLAQSGYIQLAQAQAEKIIYN
;
A
#
# COMPACT_ATOMS: atom_id res chain seq x y z
N MET A 1 -6.79 12.27 -31.26
CA MET A 1 -5.39 11.81 -31.46
C MET A 1 -4.67 11.59 -30.10
N VAL A 2 -4.49 12.59 -29.25
CA VAL A 2 -3.81 12.46 -27.93
C VAL A 2 -4.41 11.36 -27.05
N GLN A 3 -5.73 11.37 -26.84
CA GLN A 3 -6.43 10.36 -26.05
C GLN A 3 -6.26 8.94 -26.57
N GLU A 4 -6.24 8.76 -27.91
CA GLU A 4 -6.05 7.44 -28.53
C GLU A 4 -4.64 6.91 -28.28
N ILE A 5 -3.63 7.78 -28.34
CA ILE A 5 -2.24 7.39 -28.02
C ILE A 5 -2.14 7.03 -26.53
N ALA A 6 -2.72 7.86 -25.65
CA ALA A 6 -2.74 7.59 -24.22
C ALA A 6 -3.43 6.24 -23.89
N LYS A 7 -4.61 5.99 -24.47
CA LYS A 7 -5.32 4.71 -24.34
C LYS A 7 -4.48 3.54 -24.84
N LYS A 8 -3.83 3.70 -26.00
CA LYS A 8 -2.95 2.66 -26.56
C LYS A 8 -1.80 2.31 -25.60
N LEU A 9 -1.16 3.32 -24.99
CA LEU A 9 -0.05 3.11 -24.06
C LEU A 9 -0.51 2.39 -22.77
N ILE A 10 -1.64 2.81 -22.18
CA ILE A 10 -2.21 2.14 -21.01
C ILE A 10 -2.65 0.71 -21.34
N ARG A 11 -3.33 0.51 -22.47
CA ARG A 11 -3.74 -0.84 -22.94
C ARG A 11 -2.54 -1.77 -23.13
N MET A 12 -1.48 -1.26 -23.74
CA MET A 12 -0.25 -2.02 -23.93
C MET A 12 0.38 -2.40 -22.59
N GLY A 13 0.52 -1.46 -21.66
CA GLY A 13 1.00 -1.73 -20.31
C GLY A 13 0.14 -2.78 -19.57
N LYS A 14 -1.20 -2.70 -19.69
CA LYS A 14 -2.11 -3.69 -19.11
C LYS A 14 -1.90 -5.09 -19.71
N ASN A 15 -1.81 -5.19 -21.04
CA ASN A 15 -1.68 -6.48 -21.73
C ASN A 15 -0.34 -7.18 -21.48
N GLU A 16 0.73 -6.40 -21.25
CA GLU A 16 2.08 -6.89 -20.93
C GLU A 16 2.29 -7.08 -19.42
N GLU A 17 1.26 -6.87 -18.60
CA GLU A 17 1.32 -6.90 -17.12
C GLU A 17 2.44 -5.99 -16.57
N ALA A 18 2.65 -4.85 -17.23
CA ALA A 18 3.67 -3.89 -16.83
C ALA A 18 3.28 -3.23 -15.49
N GLN A 19 4.26 -3.11 -14.59
CA GLN A 19 4.08 -2.38 -13.34
C GLN A 19 4.07 -0.85 -13.57
N ASP A 20 5.01 -0.37 -14.39
CA ASP A 20 5.19 1.06 -14.59
C ASP A 20 5.42 1.39 -16.08
N LEU A 21 4.91 2.56 -16.50
CA LEU A 21 5.28 3.23 -17.75
C LEU A 21 6.08 4.49 -17.42
N TYR A 22 7.20 4.68 -18.08
CA TYR A 22 8.11 5.82 -17.89
C TYR A 22 8.12 6.69 -19.14
N PHE A 23 7.89 7.98 -19.00
CA PHE A 23 7.93 8.99 -20.06
C PHE A 23 9.09 9.93 -19.75
N ILE A 24 10.20 9.74 -20.43
CA ILE A 24 11.47 10.37 -20.08
C ILE A 24 11.94 11.30 -21.19
N PRO A 25 12.13 12.60 -20.89
CA PRO A 25 12.71 13.54 -21.86
C PRO A 25 14.19 13.21 -22.12
N ARG A 26 14.55 13.05 -23.39
CA ARG A 26 15.90 12.89 -23.86
C ARG A 26 16.38 14.17 -24.54
N LYS A 27 17.50 14.12 -25.25
CA LYS A 27 18.09 15.31 -25.90
C LYS A 27 17.21 15.83 -27.04
N GLU A 28 16.64 14.95 -27.86
CA GLU A 28 15.93 15.28 -29.09
C GLU A 28 14.45 14.88 -29.10
N GLU A 29 14.04 14.00 -28.18
CA GLU A 29 12.70 13.41 -28.13
C GLU A 29 12.35 12.92 -26.73
N TYR A 30 11.10 12.52 -26.52
CA TYR A 30 10.73 11.69 -25.36
C TYR A 30 10.83 10.22 -25.70
N GLN A 31 11.34 9.45 -24.76
CA GLN A 31 11.34 8.00 -24.84
C GLN A 31 10.39 7.41 -23.81
N VAL A 32 9.54 6.50 -24.25
CA VAL A 32 8.63 5.74 -23.40
C VAL A 32 9.20 4.35 -23.15
N PHE A 33 9.21 3.95 -21.89
CA PHE A 33 9.62 2.61 -21.46
C PHE A 33 8.51 1.99 -20.62
N MET A 34 8.48 0.67 -20.55
CA MET A 34 7.67 -0.08 -19.59
C MET A 34 8.55 -0.97 -18.72
N ARG A 35 8.12 -1.24 -17.50
CA ARG A 35 8.74 -2.22 -16.61
C ARG A 35 7.84 -3.44 -16.52
N VAL A 36 8.39 -4.59 -16.83
CA VAL A 36 7.74 -5.90 -16.70
C VAL A 36 8.65 -6.78 -15.86
N GLY A 37 8.25 -7.09 -14.64
CA GLY A 37 9.15 -7.71 -13.65
C GLY A 37 10.36 -6.83 -13.37
N ASP A 38 11.56 -7.40 -13.50
CA ASP A 38 12.82 -6.68 -13.30
C ASP A 38 13.34 -6.02 -14.59
N GLU A 39 12.69 -6.27 -15.72
CA GLU A 39 13.15 -5.79 -17.04
C GLU A 39 12.51 -4.44 -17.39
N ARG A 40 13.34 -3.51 -17.89
CA ARG A 40 12.90 -2.24 -18.46
C ARG A 40 12.98 -2.30 -19.97
N ARG A 41 11.83 -2.31 -20.65
CA ARG A 41 11.71 -2.42 -22.11
C ARG A 41 11.42 -1.06 -22.73
N PHE A 42 12.10 -0.76 -23.84
CA PHE A 42 11.77 0.38 -24.68
C PHE A 42 10.45 0.13 -25.44
N VAL A 43 9.59 1.14 -25.45
CA VAL A 43 8.28 1.06 -26.14
C VAL A 43 8.34 1.83 -27.45
N GLN A 44 8.57 3.15 -27.35
CA GLN A 44 8.56 4.02 -28.54
C GLN A 44 9.05 5.42 -28.16
N SER A 45 9.43 6.21 -29.18
CA SER A 45 9.78 7.63 -29.03
C SER A 45 8.65 8.54 -29.53
N PHE A 46 8.63 9.78 -28.99
CA PHE A 46 7.68 10.81 -29.37
C PHE A 46 8.35 12.18 -29.47
N PRO A 47 7.93 13.04 -30.41
CA PRO A 47 8.30 14.45 -30.42
C PRO A 47 7.91 15.15 -29.10
N PHE A 48 8.64 16.19 -28.71
CA PHE A 48 8.36 16.94 -27.47
C PHE A 48 6.94 17.51 -27.41
N GLU A 49 6.42 18.01 -28.53
CA GLU A 49 5.09 18.61 -28.62
C GLU A 49 4.00 17.56 -28.33
N ASP A 50 4.07 16.40 -28.98
CA ASP A 50 3.11 15.31 -28.80
C ASP A 50 3.12 14.80 -27.36
N MET A 51 4.33 14.59 -26.78
CA MET A 51 4.46 14.09 -25.43
C MET A 51 3.97 15.10 -24.39
N THR A 52 4.21 16.40 -24.60
CA THR A 52 3.68 17.45 -23.73
C THR A 52 2.15 17.42 -23.69
N ALA A 53 1.50 17.17 -24.82
CA ALA A 53 0.05 17.02 -24.88
C ALA A 53 -0.44 15.74 -24.17
N ILE A 54 0.29 14.62 -24.33
CA ILE A 54 -0.03 13.34 -23.67
C ILE A 54 0.13 13.48 -22.14
N ILE A 55 1.21 14.08 -21.66
CA ILE A 55 1.43 14.31 -20.22
C ILE A 55 0.32 15.22 -19.67
N SER A 56 -0.03 16.29 -20.37
CA SER A 56 -1.12 17.20 -19.99
C SER A 56 -2.47 16.49 -19.90
N HIS A 57 -2.75 15.56 -20.82
CA HIS A 57 -3.96 14.74 -20.77
C HIS A 57 -3.98 13.85 -19.53
N PHE A 58 -2.89 13.15 -19.22
CA PHE A 58 -2.81 12.31 -18.03
C PHE A 58 -2.93 13.13 -16.74
N LYS A 59 -2.30 14.30 -16.67
CA LYS A 59 -2.44 15.21 -15.51
C LYS A 59 -3.89 15.66 -15.33
N PHE A 60 -4.55 16.02 -16.42
CA PHE A 60 -5.96 16.46 -16.39
C PHE A 60 -6.88 15.38 -15.83
N VAL A 61 -6.78 14.13 -16.34
CA VAL A 61 -7.66 13.05 -15.89
C VAL A 61 -7.35 12.60 -14.45
N ALA A 62 -6.12 12.82 -13.98
CA ALA A 62 -5.71 12.51 -12.61
C ALA A 62 -5.89 13.67 -11.61
N GLY A 63 -6.57 14.76 -12.02
CA GLY A 63 -6.84 15.92 -11.16
C GLY A 63 -5.59 16.72 -10.75
N MET A 64 -4.50 16.62 -11.53
CA MET A 64 -3.23 17.32 -11.28
C MET A 64 -3.24 18.70 -11.94
N ASN A 65 -2.36 19.60 -11.47
CA ASN A 65 -2.20 20.93 -12.08
C ASN A 65 -1.45 20.83 -13.43
N VAL A 66 -2.19 20.98 -14.53
CA VAL A 66 -1.64 20.87 -15.89
C VAL A 66 -0.63 21.98 -16.21
N GLY A 67 -0.81 23.17 -15.66
CA GLY A 67 0.06 24.33 -15.90
C GLY A 67 1.41 24.27 -15.16
N GLU A 68 1.49 23.57 -14.05
CA GLU A 68 2.72 23.42 -13.26
C GLU A 68 3.57 22.27 -13.81
N LYS A 69 4.77 22.56 -14.31
CA LYS A 69 5.66 21.56 -14.94
C LYS A 69 6.94 21.28 -14.17
N ARG A 70 7.27 22.11 -13.18
CA ARG A 70 8.55 22.01 -12.44
C ARG A 70 8.44 21.24 -11.15
N ARG A 71 7.35 21.51 -10.38
CA ARG A 71 7.14 20.87 -9.08
C ARG A 71 6.74 19.42 -9.27
N SER A 72 7.17 18.59 -8.34
CA SER A 72 6.66 17.22 -8.27
C SER A 72 5.17 17.22 -7.97
N GLN A 73 4.43 16.38 -8.68
CA GLN A 73 3.02 16.18 -8.45
C GLN A 73 2.72 14.68 -8.42
N LEU A 74 1.76 14.31 -7.61
CA LEU A 74 1.20 12.97 -7.53
C LEU A 74 -0.28 13.04 -7.91
N GLY A 75 -0.77 12.02 -8.58
CA GLY A 75 -2.17 11.90 -8.95
C GLY A 75 -2.56 10.44 -9.12
N SER A 76 -3.85 10.18 -9.12
CA SER A 76 -4.39 8.85 -9.41
C SER A 76 -5.76 8.98 -10.07
N CYS A 77 -6.08 8.03 -10.92
CA CYS A 77 -7.41 7.95 -11.52
C CYS A 77 -7.71 6.54 -12.03
N ASP A 78 -8.98 6.29 -12.24
CA ASP A 78 -9.47 5.17 -13.02
C ASP A 78 -9.50 5.56 -14.49
N TYR A 79 -8.55 5.02 -15.27
CA TYR A 79 -8.41 5.36 -16.67
C TYR A 79 -9.33 4.48 -17.54
N PRO A 80 -10.30 5.05 -18.28
CA PRO A 80 -11.26 4.27 -19.04
C PRO A 80 -10.63 3.70 -20.32
N LEU A 81 -10.80 2.40 -20.52
CA LEU A 81 -10.52 1.66 -21.74
C LEU A 81 -11.83 1.11 -22.32
N GLU A 82 -11.79 0.58 -23.55
CA GLU A 82 -12.96 -0.02 -24.20
C GLU A 82 -13.53 -1.23 -23.42
N ASN A 83 -12.64 -2.00 -22.76
CA ASN A 83 -12.99 -3.20 -22.02
C ASN A 83 -12.83 -2.98 -20.49
N GLY A 84 -13.35 -1.88 -19.96
CA GLY A 84 -13.33 -1.56 -18.54
C GLY A 84 -12.39 -0.42 -18.18
N VAL A 85 -11.91 -0.38 -16.95
CA VAL A 85 -11.03 0.66 -16.42
C VAL A 85 -9.69 0.07 -16.00
N VAL A 86 -8.67 0.92 -15.91
CA VAL A 86 -7.38 0.59 -15.31
C VAL A 86 -7.08 1.66 -14.27
N SER A 87 -6.92 1.26 -13.03
CA SER A 87 -6.49 2.16 -11.97
C SER A 87 -5.01 2.50 -12.16
N ILE A 88 -4.68 3.78 -12.20
CA ILE A 88 -3.32 4.25 -12.40
C ILE A 88 -2.92 5.29 -11.37
N ARG A 89 -1.65 5.26 -10.98
CA ARG A 89 -0.99 6.31 -10.19
C ARG A 89 0.01 7.04 -11.06
N LEU A 90 0.05 8.35 -10.92
CA LEU A 90 0.91 9.23 -11.70
C LEU A 90 1.87 9.96 -10.77
N SER A 91 3.12 10.08 -11.23
CA SER A 91 4.13 10.93 -10.61
C SER A 91 4.81 11.75 -11.70
N THR A 92 4.81 13.07 -11.55
CA THR A 92 5.51 13.98 -12.48
C THR A 92 6.53 14.84 -11.74
N VAL A 93 7.59 15.21 -12.46
CA VAL A 93 8.58 16.18 -12.00
C VAL A 93 9.29 16.81 -13.20
N GLY A 94 9.57 18.11 -13.13
CA GLY A 94 10.35 18.79 -14.16
C GLY A 94 11.85 18.54 -14.04
N ASP A 95 12.53 18.37 -15.19
CA ASP A 95 13.98 18.30 -15.23
C ASP A 95 14.60 19.73 -15.22
N TYR A 96 15.93 19.82 -15.15
CA TYR A 96 16.65 21.09 -15.14
C TYR A 96 16.47 21.92 -16.42
N ARG A 97 16.03 21.31 -17.54
CA ARG A 97 15.77 21.96 -18.83
C ARG A 97 14.33 22.50 -18.92
N GLY A 98 13.46 22.14 -17.96
CA GLY A 98 12.06 22.49 -17.95
C GLY A 98 11.13 21.49 -18.64
N TYR A 99 11.65 20.31 -19.01
CA TYR A 99 10.81 19.21 -19.53
C TYR A 99 10.28 18.36 -18.37
N GLU A 100 9.01 17.98 -18.45
CA GLU A 100 8.34 17.21 -17.42
C GLU A 100 8.46 15.72 -17.68
N SER A 101 9.00 14.94 -16.75
CA SER A 101 8.92 13.47 -16.79
C SER A 101 7.61 12.99 -16.15
N LEU A 102 7.10 11.84 -16.60
CA LEU A 102 5.94 11.19 -16.04
C LEU A 102 6.24 9.72 -15.82
N VAL A 103 5.85 9.21 -14.66
CA VAL A 103 5.77 7.79 -14.38
C VAL A 103 4.31 7.44 -14.11
N ILE A 104 3.81 6.43 -14.80
CA ILE A 104 2.48 5.88 -14.56
C ILE A 104 2.66 4.46 -14.03
N ARG A 105 2.21 4.22 -12.80
CA ARG A 105 2.07 2.88 -12.23
C ARG A 105 0.70 2.33 -12.56
N LEU A 106 0.65 1.14 -13.16
CA LEU A 106 -0.58 0.43 -13.41
C LEU A 106 -0.90 -0.44 -12.19
N LEU A 107 -2.10 -0.27 -11.66
CA LEU A 107 -2.62 -1.11 -10.60
C LEU A 107 -3.43 -2.21 -11.29
N HIS A 108 -2.94 -3.42 -11.20
CA HIS A 108 -3.63 -4.58 -11.76
C HIS A 108 -4.65 -5.07 -10.72
N ASP A 109 -5.92 -5.15 -11.12
CA ASP A 109 -7.00 -5.73 -10.31
C ASP A 109 -6.85 -7.28 -10.33
N GLU A 110 -5.76 -7.77 -9.81
CA GLU A 110 -5.68 -9.19 -9.51
C GLU A 110 -6.35 -9.41 -8.15
N GLU A 111 -7.43 -10.16 -8.13
CA GLU A 111 -7.85 -10.91 -6.94
C GLU A 111 -6.74 -11.88 -6.59
N ARG A 112 -5.67 -11.38 -6.00
CA ARG A 112 -4.59 -12.24 -5.51
C ARG A 112 -5.11 -12.99 -4.30
N GLU A 113 -5.53 -14.21 -4.54
CA GLU A 113 -5.86 -15.14 -3.48
C GLU A 113 -4.66 -15.27 -2.54
N LEU A 114 -4.82 -14.81 -1.30
CA LEU A 114 -3.77 -14.94 -0.29
C LEU A 114 -3.56 -16.41 0.04
N ARG A 115 -2.45 -16.97 -0.43
CA ARG A 115 -2.00 -18.31 -0.06
C ARG A 115 -1.00 -18.19 1.09
N PHE A 116 -1.20 -18.98 2.13
CA PHE A 116 -0.29 -19.06 3.26
C PHE A 116 0.40 -20.41 3.29
N TRP A 117 1.68 -20.41 3.61
CA TRP A 117 2.45 -21.65 3.79
C TRP A 117 1.99 -22.47 5.00
N PHE A 118 1.49 -21.78 6.02
CA PHE A 118 1.07 -22.38 7.27
C PHE A 118 -0.37 -21.98 7.57
N ASP A 119 -1.15 -22.87 8.18
CA ASP A 119 -2.54 -22.62 8.54
C ASP A 119 -2.65 -21.73 9.80
N GLN A 120 -2.18 -20.48 9.68
CA GLN A 120 -2.20 -19.48 10.75
C GLN A 120 -3.42 -18.56 10.71
N LEU A 121 -4.12 -18.52 9.58
CA LEU A 121 -5.24 -17.60 9.38
C LEU A 121 -6.40 -17.83 10.37
N PRO A 122 -6.83 -19.06 10.65
CA PRO A 122 -7.89 -19.32 11.62
C PRO A 122 -7.54 -18.89 13.06
N GLU A 123 -6.26 -19.04 13.43
CA GLU A 123 -5.78 -18.58 14.74
C GLU A 123 -5.76 -17.05 14.80
N LEU A 124 -5.23 -16.39 13.76
CA LEU A 124 -5.21 -14.94 13.64
C LEU A 124 -6.62 -14.35 13.72
N LYS A 125 -7.58 -14.92 12.99
CA LYS A 125 -8.99 -14.50 13.01
C LYS A 125 -9.60 -14.55 14.41
N LYS A 126 -9.37 -15.62 15.16
CA LYS A 126 -9.86 -15.74 16.55
C LYS A 126 -9.28 -14.69 17.47
N LYS A 127 -8.01 -14.32 17.27
CA LYS A 127 -7.31 -13.33 18.09
C LYS A 127 -7.66 -11.87 17.74
N LEU A 128 -8.21 -11.63 16.58
CA LEU A 128 -8.75 -10.31 16.18
C LEU A 128 -10.14 -10.05 16.82
N ALA A 129 -10.38 -10.37 18.08
CA ALA A 129 -11.72 -10.36 18.67
C ALA A 129 -12.11 -9.05 19.39
N GLY A 130 -11.15 -8.28 19.89
CA GLY A 130 -11.40 -7.05 20.66
C GLY A 130 -11.60 -5.80 19.81
N ARG A 131 -12.06 -4.71 20.45
CA ARG A 131 -11.98 -3.35 19.89
C ARG A 131 -10.64 -2.73 20.23
N GLY A 132 -10.05 -1.98 19.31
CA GLY A 132 -8.77 -1.32 19.50
C GLY A 132 -7.94 -1.28 18.24
N LEU A 133 -6.65 -1.09 18.36
CA LEU A 133 -5.71 -0.94 17.28
C LEU A 133 -5.06 -2.28 16.89
N TYR A 134 -5.19 -2.63 15.63
CA TYR A 134 -4.50 -3.76 15.02
C TYR A 134 -3.56 -3.27 13.93
N LEU A 135 -2.30 -3.70 13.97
CA LEU A 135 -1.26 -3.26 13.05
C LEU A 135 -0.77 -4.41 12.17
N PHE A 136 -0.69 -4.12 10.88
CA PHE A 136 -0.17 -5.04 9.87
C PHE A 136 1.17 -4.54 9.37
N ALA A 137 2.23 -5.29 9.64
CA ALA A 137 3.59 -4.88 9.36
C ALA A 137 4.28 -5.78 8.34
N GLY A 138 5.33 -5.27 7.73
CA GLY A 138 6.17 -5.96 6.76
C GLY A 138 6.69 -5.00 5.67
N PRO A 139 7.58 -5.46 4.79
CA PRO A 139 8.09 -4.64 3.70
C PRO A 139 7.02 -4.33 2.64
N VAL A 140 7.38 -3.49 1.68
CA VAL A 140 6.54 -3.23 0.49
C VAL A 140 6.33 -4.54 -0.27
N GLY A 141 5.10 -4.77 -0.75
CA GLY A 141 4.76 -5.98 -1.50
C GLY A 141 4.60 -7.25 -0.66
N SER A 142 4.60 -7.17 0.67
CA SER A 142 4.40 -8.36 1.54
C SER A 142 2.95 -8.80 1.70
N GLY A 143 1.98 -8.12 1.08
CA GLY A 143 0.57 -8.46 1.14
C GLY A 143 -0.17 -7.96 2.39
N LYS A 144 0.38 -6.98 3.13
CA LYS A 144 -0.26 -6.37 4.33
C LYS A 144 -1.67 -5.86 4.04
N THR A 145 -1.79 -5.01 3.02
CA THR A 145 -3.07 -4.41 2.61
C THR A 145 -4.08 -5.49 2.24
N THR A 146 -3.65 -6.49 1.47
CA THR A 146 -4.52 -7.60 1.06
C THR A 146 -5.02 -8.41 2.26
N LEU A 147 -4.12 -8.77 3.20
CA LEU A 147 -4.52 -9.48 4.42
C LEU A 147 -5.46 -8.63 5.28
N MET A 148 -5.15 -7.35 5.46
CA MET A 148 -5.94 -6.42 6.24
C MET A 148 -7.38 -6.30 5.68
N HIS A 149 -7.51 -6.12 4.36
CA HIS A 149 -8.80 -6.05 3.70
C HIS A 149 -9.56 -7.38 3.76
N ALA A 150 -8.91 -8.53 3.55
CA ALA A 150 -9.53 -9.84 3.67
C ALA A 150 -10.11 -10.09 5.08
N LEU A 151 -9.36 -9.73 6.12
CA LEU A 151 -9.82 -9.82 7.51
C LEU A 151 -10.95 -8.82 7.82
N ALA A 152 -10.89 -7.63 7.24
CA ALA A 152 -11.94 -6.63 7.37
C ALA A 152 -13.25 -7.11 6.74
N GLN A 153 -13.21 -7.62 5.51
CA GLN A 153 -14.38 -8.15 4.80
C GLN A 153 -15.04 -9.31 5.56
N GLU A 154 -14.25 -10.22 6.09
CA GLU A 154 -14.80 -11.39 6.78
C GLU A 154 -15.43 -11.04 8.13
N ARG A 155 -14.75 -10.18 8.90
CA ARG A 155 -15.20 -9.87 10.26
C ARG A 155 -16.27 -8.78 10.33
N PHE A 156 -16.28 -7.86 9.39
CA PHE A 156 -17.14 -6.67 9.38
C PHE A 156 -18.06 -6.62 8.15
N ALA A 157 -18.42 -7.80 7.59
CA ALA A 157 -19.21 -7.92 6.37
C ALA A 157 -20.52 -7.12 6.39
N ASP A 158 -21.22 -7.14 7.55
CA ASP A 158 -22.52 -6.49 7.75
C ASP A 158 -22.41 -5.22 8.61
N GLN A 159 -21.22 -4.65 8.74
CA GLN A 159 -20.94 -3.51 9.61
C GLN A 159 -20.47 -2.32 8.79
N GLN A 160 -20.46 -1.14 9.41
CA GLN A 160 -19.97 0.06 8.74
C GLN A 160 -18.46 0.11 8.75
N VAL A 161 -17.86 -0.12 7.59
CA VAL A 161 -16.42 -0.04 7.37
C VAL A 161 -16.09 1.24 6.59
N MET A 162 -15.09 1.95 7.06
CA MET A 162 -14.51 3.09 6.35
C MET A 162 -13.02 2.91 6.19
N SER A 163 -12.47 3.37 5.07
CA SER A 163 -11.02 3.45 4.88
C SER A 163 -10.55 4.86 4.53
N ILE A 164 -9.30 5.16 4.88
CA ILE A 164 -8.58 6.38 4.54
C ILE A 164 -7.23 5.94 3.98
N GLU A 165 -6.99 6.15 2.69
CA GLU A 165 -5.86 5.57 1.97
C GLU A 165 -5.15 6.60 1.08
N ASP A 166 -3.88 6.33 0.74
CA ASP A 166 -3.05 7.21 -0.08
C ASP A 166 -2.28 6.44 -1.18
N PRO A 167 -2.95 6.16 -2.31
CA PRO A 167 -4.38 6.15 -2.58
C PRO A 167 -5.03 4.79 -2.28
N VAL A 168 -6.33 4.65 -2.58
CA VAL A 168 -7.04 3.37 -2.54
C VAL A 168 -6.39 2.38 -3.51
N GLU A 169 -5.93 1.24 -2.99
CA GLU A 169 -5.28 0.18 -3.78
C GLU A 169 -6.26 -0.93 -4.16
N ILE A 170 -7.07 -1.36 -3.20
CA ILE A 170 -8.04 -2.44 -3.35
C ILE A 170 -9.44 -1.83 -3.22
N LYS A 171 -10.19 -1.84 -4.30
CA LYS A 171 -11.55 -1.29 -4.30
C LYS A 171 -12.53 -2.28 -3.67
N GLN A 172 -13.42 -1.75 -2.83
CA GLN A 172 -14.38 -2.52 -2.06
C GLN A 172 -15.73 -1.83 -2.07
N ASP A 173 -16.70 -2.39 -2.75
CA ASP A 173 -18.04 -1.80 -2.89
C ASP A 173 -18.82 -1.76 -1.57
N ASN A 174 -18.44 -2.56 -0.60
CA ASN A 174 -19.11 -2.68 0.70
C ASN A 174 -18.55 -1.77 1.78
N MET A 175 -17.63 -0.84 1.45
CA MET A 175 -17.07 0.12 2.41
C MET A 175 -16.97 1.53 1.81
N LEU A 176 -16.98 2.54 2.66
CA LEU A 176 -16.71 3.91 2.26
C LEU A 176 -15.21 4.16 2.25
N GLN A 177 -14.62 4.25 1.07
CA GLN A 177 -13.18 4.46 0.88
C GLN A 177 -12.89 5.93 0.58
N LEU A 178 -12.13 6.58 1.47
CA LEU A 178 -11.70 7.96 1.35
C LEU A 178 -10.24 7.99 0.92
N GLN A 179 -9.93 8.86 -0.02
CA GLN A 179 -8.56 9.04 -0.50
C GLN A 179 -8.00 10.38 -0.07
N LEU A 180 -6.72 10.39 0.34
CA LEU A 180 -6.01 11.62 0.69
C LEU A 180 -5.93 12.57 -0.51
N ASN A 181 -6.06 13.87 -0.20
CA ASN A 181 -5.78 14.94 -1.14
C ASN A 181 -5.42 16.22 -0.35
N ASP A 182 -4.13 16.42 -0.13
CA ASP A 182 -3.62 17.55 0.66
C ASP A 182 -3.96 18.91 0.02
N GLN A 183 -4.12 18.97 -1.31
CA GLN A 183 -4.43 20.23 -2.01
C GLN A 183 -5.79 20.81 -1.62
N ILE A 184 -6.74 19.96 -1.22
CA ILE A 184 -8.07 20.36 -0.76
C ILE A 184 -8.28 20.11 0.74
N GLY A 185 -7.19 19.88 1.49
CA GLY A 185 -7.23 19.67 2.93
C GLY A 185 -7.74 18.31 3.39
N MET A 186 -7.83 17.31 2.51
CA MET A 186 -8.17 15.93 2.85
C MET A 186 -6.93 15.20 3.38
N THR A 187 -6.46 15.60 4.56
CA THR A 187 -5.33 14.99 5.28
C THR A 187 -5.81 13.84 6.17
N TYR A 188 -4.88 12.97 6.62
CA TYR A 188 -5.22 11.90 7.57
C TYR A 188 -5.97 12.43 8.80
N ASP A 189 -5.46 13.48 9.45
CA ASP A 189 -6.08 14.02 10.67
C ASP A 189 -7.52 14.53 10.43
N ASN A 190 -7.76 15.25 9.33
CA ASN A 190 -9.08 15.74 8.98
C ASN A 190 -10.04 14.61 8.62
N LEU A 191 -9.59 13.64 7.82
CA LEU A 191 -10.41 12.51 7.40
C LEU A 191 -10.73 11.57 8.56
N ILE A 192 -9.78 11.32 9.48
CA ILE A 192 -10.04 10.54 10.71
C ILE A 192 -11.11 11.23 11.56
N LYS A 193 -10.99 12.56 11.82
CA LYS A 193 -11.99 13.31 12.57
C LYS A 193 -13.37 13.26 11.92
N LEU A 194 -13.43 13.34 10.58
CA LEU A 194 -14.68 13.21 9.84
C LEU A 194 -15.26 11.80 9.98
N SER A 195 -14.43 10.78 9.78
CA SER A 195 -14.86 9.38 9.85
C SER A 195 -15.47 9.01 11.20
N LEU A 196 -14.94 9.50 12.31
CA LEU A 196 -15.50 9.28 13.65
C LEU A 196 -16.94 9.80 13.80
N ARG A 197 -17.34 10.84 13.04
CA ARG A 197 -18.73 11.33 13.01
C ARG A 197 -19.68 10.41 12.25
N HIS A 198 -19.15 9.58 11.36
CA HIS A 198 -19.89 8.53 10.67
C HIS A 198 -20.07 7.25 11.49
N ARG A 199 -19.47 7.18 12.70
CA ARG A 199 -19.55 6.05 13.64
C ARG A 199 -19.23 4.68 12.99
N PRO A 200 -18.06 4.52 12.34
CA PRO A 200 -17.70 3.23 11.77
C PRO A 200 -17.46 2.19 12.87
N ASP A 201 -17.76 0.94 12.57
CA ASP A 201 -17.38 -0.21 13.40
C ASP A 201 -15.91 -0.55 13.21
N LEU A 202 -15.41 -0.37 11.97
CA LEU A 202 -13.99 -0.49 11.60
C LEU A 202 -13.56 0.74 10.80
N LEU A 203 -12.44 1.33 11.22
CA LEU A 203 -11.73 2.36 10.48
C LEU A 203 -10.37 1.81 10.01
N ILE A 204 -10.20 1.69 8.70
CA ILE A 204 -8.92 1.33 8.09
C ILE A 204 -8.16 2.60 7.79
N ILE A 205 -6.91 2.69 8.26
CA ILE A 205 -6.02 3.82 7.99
C ILE A 205 -4.81 3.27 7.26
N GLY A 206 -4.63 3.66 6.01
CA GLY A 206 -3.70 3.07 5.05
C GLY A 206 -2.34 2.72 5.65
N GLU A 207 -1.60 3.71 6.15
CA GLU A 207 -0.33 3.44 6.84
C GLU A 207 0.07 4.53 7.85
N ILE A 208 0.85 4.11 8.86
CA ILE A 208 1.49 4.99 9.83
C ILE A 208 2.93 5.24 9.36
N ARG A 209 3.18 6.47 8.84
CA ARG A 209 4.51 6.89 8.38
C ARG A 209 5.23 7.80 9.36
N ASP A 210 4.49 8.64 10.06
CA ASP A 210 4.99 9.73 10.87
C ASP A 210 4.27 9.85 12.21
N LYS A 211 4.77 10.74 13.05
CA LYS A 211 4.27 11.02 14.41
C LYS A 211 2.82 11.54 14.40
N GLU A 212 2.46 12.35 13.42
CA GLU A 212 1.13 12.96 13.32
C GLU A 212 0.08 11.89 13.04
N THR A 213 0.34 11.05 12.05
CA THR A 213 -0.52 9.90 11.71
C THR A 213 -0.62 8.90 12.87
N ALA A 214 0.52 8.58 13.52
CA ALA A 214 0.53 7.68 14.69
C ALA A 214 -0.39 8.17 15.81
N ARG A 215 -0.28 9.46 16.16
CA ARG A 215 -1.15 10.07 17.18
C ARG A 215 -2.61 10.10 16.78
N ALA A 216 -2.92 10.37 15.50
CA ALA A 216 -4.29 10.39 15.01
C ALA A 216 -4.93 9.00 15.07
N VAL A 217 -4.17 7.94 14.70
CA VAL A 217 -4.57 6.54 14.79
C VAL A 217 -4.87 6.12 16.24
N VAL A 218 -3.96 6.44 17.16
CA VAL A 218 -4.14 6.15 18.60
C VAL A 218 -5.38 6.87 19.15
N ARG A 219 -5.55 8.16 18.84
CA ARG A 219 -6.73 8.91 19.25
C ARG A 219 -8.03 8.30 18.72
N ALA A 220 -8.05 7.88 17.45
CA ALA A 220 -9.22 7.20 16.90
C ALA A 220 -9.54 5.92 17.67
N SER A 221 -8.54 5.10 17.97
CA SER A 221 -8.72 3.87 18.72
C SER A 221 -9.21 4.09 20.16
N LEU A 222 -8.76 5.17 20.81
CA LEU A 222 -9.22 5.57 22.16
C LEU A 222 -10.72 5.91 22.21
N THR A 223 -11.36 6.23 21.07
CA THR A 223 -12.82 6.46 21.02
C THR A 223 -13.64 5.18 21.08
N GLY A 224 -13.00 4.01 21.07
CA GLY A 224 -13.66 2.70 21.07
C GLY A 224 -13.98 2.13 19.67
N VAL A 225 -13.53 2.79 18.60
CA VAL A 225 -13.58 2.29 17.22
C VAL A 225 -12.49 1.24 17.03
N THR A 226 -12.77 0.15 16.33
CA THR A 226 -11.72 -0.75 15.88
C THR A 226 -10.94 -0.08 14.76
N VAL A 227 -9.61 -0.04 14.88
CA VAL A 227 -8.73 0.57 13.88
C VAL A 227 -7.77 -0.48 13.33
N PHE A 228 -7.74 -0.61 12.00
CA PHE A 228 -6.72 -1.36 11.27
C PHE A 228 -5.78 -0.38 10.58
N SER A 229 -4.47 -0.60 10.66
CA SER A 229 -3.50 0.22 9.94
C SER A 229 -2.27 -0.59 9.56
N THR A 230 -1.55 -0.13 8.52
CA THR A 230 -0.25 -0.72 8.20
C THR A 230 0.89 0.12 8.77
N ILE A 231 2.03 -0.53 8.99
CA ILE A 231 3.27 0.12 9.44
C ILE A 231 4.47 -0.64 8.88
N HIS A 232 5.53 0.09 8.55
CA HIS A 232 6.78 -0.54 8.11
C HIS A 232 7.66 -0.90 9.31
N ALA A 233 7.85 -2.19 9.53
CA ALA A 233 8.78 -2.74 10.52
C ALA A 233 9.26 -4.14 10.09
N LYS A 234 10.28 -4.66 10.76
CA LYS A 234 10.91 -5.94 10.43
C LYS A 234 10.46 -7.10 11.33
N SER A 235 9.64 -6.84 12.33
CA SER A 235 9.14 -7.84 13.27
C SER A 235 8.01 -7.26 14.13
N VAL A 236 7.32 -8.10 14.89
CA VAL A 236 6.32 -7.69 15.89
C VAL A 236 6.94 -6.71 16.91
N ARG A 237 8.10 -7.04 17.48
CA ARG A 237 8.83 -6.17 18.41
C ARG A 237 9.21 -4.85 17.76
N GLY A 238 9.72 -4.88 16.52
CA GLY A 238 10.08 -3.67 15.77
C GLY A 238 8.90 -2.73 15.49
N VAL A 239 7.67 -3.25 15.40
CA VAL A 239 6.45 -2.42 15.32
C VAL A 239 6.25 -1.64 16.61
N TYR A 240 6.34 -2.32 17.75
CA TYR A 240 6.16 -1.68 19.05
C TYR A 240 7.22 -0.59 19.29
N GLU A 241 8.49 -0.90 19.04
CA GLU A 241 9.59 0.06 19.12
C GLU A 241 9.36 1.26 18.20
N ARG A 242 8.90 1.02 16.96
CA ARG A 242 8.61 2.07 15.99
C ARG A 242 7.51 3.03 16.45
N LEU A 243 6.47 2.53 17.13
CA LEU A 243 5.42 3.38 17.69
C LEU A 243 5.95 4.30 18.81
N LEU A 244 6.83 3.77 19.66
CA LEU A 244 7.50 4.59 20.70
C LEU A 244 8.37 5.69 20.07
N GLU A 245 9.14 5.37 19.02
CA GLU A 245 9.93 6.35 18.24
C GLU A 245 9.03 7.44 17.63
N LEU A 246 7.83 7.07 17.17
CA LEU A 246 6.84 8.00 16.63
C LEU A 246 6.14 8.82 17.75
N GLY A 247 6.53 8.61 19.01
CA GLY A 247 6.09 9.41 20.16
C GLY A 247 4.74 8.99 20.72
N VAL A 248 4.31 7.75 20.49
CA VAL A 248 3.20 7.13 21.23
C VAL A 248 3.75 6.62 22.56
N SER A 249 3.07 6.87 23.66
CA SER A 249 3.54 6.40 24.96
C SER A 249 3.19 4.92 25.22
N GLU A 250 3.94 4.29 26.12
CA GLU A 250 3.63 2.89 26.52
C GLU A 250 2.26 2.78 27.17
N GLU A 251 1.83 3.77 27.91
CA GLU A 251 0.52 3.82 28.56
C GLU A 251 -0.60 3.82 27.49
N GLU A 252 -0.46 4.65 26.46
CA GLU A 252 -1.41 4.67 25.34
C GLU A 252 -1.44 3.33 24.62
N LEU A 253 -0.27 2.74 24.33
CA LEU A 253 -0.18 1.43 23.68
C LEU A 253 -0.84 0.32 24.49
N LYS A 254 -0.65 0.29 25.81
CA LYS A 254 -1.30 -0.68 26.70
C LYS A 254 -2.83 -0.63 26.64
N ILE A 255 -3.38 0.56 26.36
CA ILE A 255 -4.84 0.76 26.27
C ILE A 255 -5.38 0.36 24.90
N VAL A 256 -4.72 0.78 23.83
CA VAL A 256 -5.29 0.68 22.48
C VAL A 256 -4.81 -0.51 21.66
N LEU A 257 -3.58 -0.98 21.86
CA LEU A 257 -2.96 -2.00 21.01
C LEU A 257 -3.50 -3.39 21.31
N GLN A 258 -4.21 -3.97 20.35
CA GLN A 258 -4.86 -5.28 20.49
C GLN A 258 -4.14 -6.38 19.71
N GLY A 259 -3.37 -6.02 18.70
CA GLY A 259 -2.62 -7.00 17.93
C GLY A 259 -1.64 -6.40 16.95
N ILE A 260 -0.55 -7.11 16.73
CA ILE A 260 0.44 -6.85 15.70
C ILE A 260 0.59 -8.12 14.85
N CYS A 261 0.47 -7.96 13.54
CA CYS A 261 0.66 -8.99 12.54
C CYS A 261 1.83 -8.59 11.64
N TYR A 262 2.94 -9.32 11.68
CA TYR A 262 4.05 -9.15 10.76
C TYR A 262 3.96 -10.17 9.63
N GLN A 263 4.08 -9.72 8.38
CA GLN A 263 3.88 -10.56 7.19
C GLN A 263 5.00 -10.40 6.16
N ARG A 264 5.37 -11.52 5.56
CA ARG A 264 6.21 -11.60 4.35
C ARG A 264 5.54 -12.50 3.32
N LEU A 265 5.79 -12.20 2.03
CA LEU A 265 5.60 -13.16 0.94
C LEU A 265 6.94 -13.83 0.66
N ILE A 266 7.00 -15.14 0.80
CA ILE A 266 8.20 -15.95 0.64
C ILE A 266 7.87 -17.08 -0.33
N ALA A 267 8.60 -17.16 -1.44
CA ALA A 267 8.37 -18.16 -2.51
C ALA A 267 6.89 -18.26 -2.93
N GLY A 268 6.22 -17.11 -3.08
CA GLY A 268 4.82 -17.03 -3.53
C GLY A 268 3.75 -17.29 -2.47
N GLY A 269 4.14 -17.62 -1.23
CA GLY A 269 3.20 -17.83 -0.12
C GLY A 269 3.43 -16.86 1.05
N GLY A 270 2.35 -16.51 1.74
CA GLY A 270 2.38 -15.69 2.95
C GLY A 270 2.91 -16.46 4.16
N VAL A 271 3.74 -15.80 4.94
CA VAL A 271 4.13 -16.23 6.29
C VAL A 271 3.80 -15.10 7.25
N VAL A 272 3.17 -15.44 8.37
CA VAL A 272 2.68 -14.48 9.36
C VAL A 272 3.26 -14.80 10.73
N ASP A 273 3.73 -13.76 11.41
CA ASP A 273 4.04 -13.76 12.84
C ASP A 273 3.12 -12.76 13.53
N PHE A 274 2.49 -13.12 14.63
CA PHE A 274 1.56 -12.22 15.29
C PHE A 274 1.57 -12.35 16.81
N ALA A 275 1.25 -11.25 17.47
CA ALA A 275 1.10 -11.15 18.91
C ALA A 275 -0.13 -10.31 19.28
N THR A 276 -0.71 -10.62 20.45
CA THR A 276 -1.82 -9.85 21.07
C THR A 276 -1.43 -9.29 22.44
N GLU A 277 -0.25 -9.62 22.91
CA GLU A 277 0.32 -9.19 24.20
C GLU A 277 1.84 -9.37 24.18
N ASN A 278 2.53 -8.83 25.19
CA ASN A 278 3.97 -9.00 25.39
C ASN A 278 4.81 -8.61 24.15
N TYR A 279 4.42 -7.54 23.46
CA TYR A 279 5.02 -7.14 22.19
C TYR A 279 6.51 -6.86 22.28
N GLN A 280 7.00 -6.30 23.40
CA GLN A 280 8.42 -5.99 23.65
C GLN A 280 9.27 -7.25 23.79
N GLU A 281 8.70 -8.30 24.37
CA GLU A 281 9.37 -9.57 24.63
C GLU A 281 8.95 -10.67 23.65
N HIS A 282 8.26 -10.28 22.57
CA HIS A 282 7.79 -11.25 21.59
C HIS A 282 8.93 -12.06 21.01
N SER A 283 8.81 -13.38 21.07
CA SER A 283 9.82 -14.32 20.56
C SER A 283 9.62 -14.59 19.07
N ALA A 284 10.66 -14.45 18.29
CA ALA A 284 10.66 -14.84 16.88
C ALA A 284 10.85 -16.35 16.64
N SER A 285 10.78 -17.19 17.68
CA SER A 285 11.04 -18.62 17.56
C SER A 285 10.15 -19.32 16.55
N ARG A 286 8.85 -19.00 16.56
CA ARG A 286 7.88 -19.57 15.61
C ARG A 286 8.21 -19.15 14.16
N TRP A 287 8.51 -17.87 13.94
CA TRP A 287 8.96 -17.36 12.65
C TRP A 287 10.20 -18.08 12.16
N ASN A 288 11.23 -18.19 13.01
CA ASN A 288 12.50 -18.81 12.65
C ASN A 288 12.34 -20.30 12.34
N GLN A 289 11.50 -21.03 13.10
CA GLN A 289 11.16 -22.42 12.80
C GLN A 289 10.44 -22.57 11.44
N GLN A 290 9.56 -21.65 11.08
CA GLN A 290 8.88 -21.66 9.79
C GLN A 290 9.87 -21.45 8.64
N MET A 291 10.87 -20.58 8.80
CA MET A 291 11.94 -20.42 7.80
C MET A 291 12.75 -21.71 7.61
N ASP A 292 13.08 -22.39 8.72
CA ASP A 292 13.76 -23.68 8.65
C ASP A 292 12.91 -24.75 7.96
N LEU A 293 11.61 -24.81 8.25
CA LEU A 293 10.69 -25.75 7.60
C LEU A 293 10.55 -25.50 6.09
N LEU A 294 10.46 -24.25 5.64
CA LEU A 294 10.43 -23.92 4.22
C LEU A 294 11.71 -24.32 3.49
N ALA A 295 12.88 -24.17 4.14
CA ALA A 295 14.15 -24.61 3.57
C ALA A 295 14.25 -26.14 3.54
N GLN A 296 13.88 -26.84 4.60
CA GLN A 296 13.88 -28.32 4.67
C GLN A 296 12.93 -28.93 3.63
N SER A 297 11.79 -28.26 3.37
CA SER A 297 10.82 -28.69 2.36
C SER A 297 11.22 -28.31 0.92
N GLY A 298 12.34 -27.64 0.72
CA GLY A 298 12.87 -27.27 -0.59
C GLY A 298 12.17 -26.07 -1.26
N TYR A 299 11.30 -25.33 -0.55
CA TYR A 299 10.63 -24.16 -1.09
C TYR A 299 11.54 -22.94 -1.20
N ILE A 300 12.53 -22.84 -0.33
CA ILE A 300 13.56 -21.78 -0.34
C ILE A 300 14.95 -22.38 -0.10
N GLN A 301 15.98 -21.65 -0.50
CA GLN A 301 17.35 -22.04 -0.20
C GLN A 301 17.70 -21.77 1.29
N LEU A 302 18.63 -22.52 1.87
CA LEU A 302 19.07 -22.33 3.24
C LEU A 302 19.59 -20.90 3.52
N ALA A 303 20.34 -20.33 2.57
CA ALA A 303 20.83 -18.96 2.66
C ALA A 303 19.67 -17.93 2.75
N GLN A 304 18.60 -18.16 1.99
CA GLN A 304 17.40 -17.33 2.04
C GLN A 304 16.68 -17.48 3.39
N ALA A 305 16.54 -18.71 3.88
CA ALA A 305 15.96 -18.95 5.20
C ALA A 305 16.73 -18.22 6.30
N GLN A 306 18.06 -18.25 6.26
CA GLN A 306 18.90 -17.55 7.24
C GLN A 306 18.74 -16.02 7.14
N ALA A 307 18.62 -15.47 5.93
CA ALA A 307 18.41 -14.03 5.71
C ALA A 307 17.04 -13.55 6.21
N GLU A 308 16.03 -14.42 6.21
CA GLU A 308 14.66 -14.10 6.66
C GLU A 308 14.43 -14.32 8.15
N LYS A 309 15.36 -14.97 8.87
CA LYS A 309 15.28 -15.13 10.33
C LYS A 309 15.32 -13.79 11.04
N ILE A 310 14.52 -13.68 12.08
CA ILE A 310 14.49 -12.52 12.97
C ILE A 310 15.39 -12.83 14.16
N ILE A 311 16.42 -12.01 14.33
CA ILE A 311 17.37 -12.09 15.44
C ILE A 311 17.24 -10.77 16.20
N TYR A 312 16.85 -10.85 17.46
CA TYR A 312 16.87 -9.70 18.37
C TYR A 312 18.25 -9.66 19.07
N ASN A 313 18.94 -8.56 18.93
CA ASN A 313 20.18 -8.28 19.63
C ASN A 313 19.91 -7.80 21.06
#